data_cf965ddb62023db6030c7233b44f7644
#
_entry.id   cf965ddb62023db6030c7233b44f7644
#
_cell.length_a   1.000
_cell.length_b   1.000
_cell.length_c   1.000
_cell.angle_alpha   90.00
_cell.angle_beta   90.00
_cell.angle_gamma   90.00
#
_symmetry.space_group_name_H-M   'P 1'
#
loop_
_entity.id
_entity.type
_entity.pdbx_description
1 polymer ?
#
loop_
_entity_poly.entity_id
_entity_poly.type
_entity_poly.pdbx_seq_one_letter_code
_entity_poly.pdbx_strand_id
1 'polypeptide(L)'
;MSSLLTEALSLCNLAAVGIFGIVLSAAFCEIEWTRCHKLLLVGCTILMLVLQGVVSLRWGTGLARYLYPLITHLPLWLLLAVMTRRALWPLVSVLTAYLCCQLRRWAALLVIALFPAGGTVLQDATELIVTLPILLVLIRWIAPSVRALSRSPLLLQLQFGMIPLLSYLFDYFTRIYTDLLSSGNQAAVEFMPFVCSLAYLGFVLHTTQEQQLRSQLEQTRNSLNLQVAQAVREIEAMRESQRKASTYRHDLRHHLQYLSACIENGRTEAAQEYIHSVCAEIEASKVNVYCENEAANLILSSCLLYTSPSPRD
;
A
#
# COMPACT_ATOMS: atom_id res chain seq x y z
N MET A 1 42.17 -9.60 -31.50
CA MET A 1 41.22 -8.45 -31.37
C MET A 1 39.78 -8.92 -31.02
N SER A 2 39.31 -10.02 -31.57
CA SER A 2 37.98 -10.57 -31.27
C SER A 2 37.82 -11.10 -29.84
N SER A 3 38.83 -11.74 -29.25
CA SER A 3 38.78 -12.28 -27.89
C SER A 3 38.71 -11.21 -26.82
N LEU A 4 39.45 -10.14 -26.93
CA LEU A 4 39.41 -8.99 -26.00
C LEU A 4 38.03 -8.28 -26.02
N LEU A 5 37.44 -8.17 -27.21
CA LEU A 5 36.11 -7.56 -27.36
C LEU A 5 35.04 -8.42 -26.71
N THR A 6 35.10 -9.75 -26.88
CA THR A 6 34.16 -10.67 -26.25
C THR A 6 34.26 -10.68 -24.71
N GLU A 7 35.51 -10.65 -24.19
CA GLU A 7 35.72 -10.57 -22.74
C GLU A 7 35.24 -9.24 -22.16
N ALA A 8 35.53 -8.12 -22.83
CA ALA A 8 35.05 -6.80 -22.39
C ALA A 8 33.52 -6.72 -22.40
N LEU A 9 32.88 -7.24 -23.46
CA LEU A 9 31.41 -7.26 -23.57
C LEU A 9 30.75 -8.13 -22.48
N SER A 10 31.32 -9.31 -22.22
CA SER A 10 30.87 -10.21 -21.16
C SER A 10 31.01 -9.55 -19.77
N LEU A 11 32.09 -8.85 -19.48
CA LEU A 11 32.28 -8.10 -18.24
C LEU A 11 31.28 -6.94 -18.12
N CYS A 12 31.02 -6.19 -19.19
CA CYS A 12 30.02 -5.14 -19.23
C CYS A 12 28.62 -5.71 -18.98
N ASN A 13 28.31 -6.86 -19.59
CA ASN A 13 27.03 -7.53 -19.38
C ASN A 13 26.85 -8.01 -17.91
N LEU A 14 27.91 -8.58 -17.33
CA LEU A 14 27.93 -9.00 -15.92
C LEU A 14 27.67 -7.80 -14.97
N ALA A 15 28.32 -6.67 -15.23
CA ALA A 15 28.08 -5.43 -14.46
C ALA A 15 26.65 -4.91 -14.63
N ALA A 16 26.16 -4.92 -15.88
CA ALA A 16 24.79 -4.48 -16.19
C ALA A 16 23.71 -5.32 -15.48
N VAL A 17 23.89 -6.66 -15.40
CA VAL A 17 23.01 -7.56 -14.61
C VAL A 17 23.03 -7.17 -13.14
N GLY A 18 24.21 -6.97 -12.58
CA GLY A 18 24.35 -6.58 -11.17
C GLY A 18 23.64 -5.28 -10.86
N ILE A 19 23.87 -4.23 -11.67
CA ILE A 19 23.19 -2.94 -11.52
C ILE A 19 21.69 -3.08 -11.69
N PHE A 20 21.21 -3.81 -12.70
CA PHE A 20 19.80 -4.09 -12.92
C PHE A 20 19.14 -4.72 -11.67
N GLY A 21 19.73 -5.80 -11.14
CA GLY A 21 19.21 -6.49 -9.96
C GLY A 21 19.19 -5.60 -8.72
N ILE A 22 20.25 -4.81 -8.48
CA ILE A 22 20.35 -3.93 -7.31
C ILE A 22 19.33 -2.79 -7.40
N VAL A 23 19.24 -2.12 -8.55
CA VAL A 23 18.29 -1.01 -8.75
C VAL A 23 16.86 -1.50 -8.65
N LEU A 24 16.55 -2.65 -9.23
CA LEU A 24 15.21 -3.23 -9.19
C LEU A 24 14.84 -3.70 -7.77
N SER A 25 15.75 -4.36 -7.05
CA SER A 25 15.55 -4.75 -5.65
C SER A 25 15.28 -3.54 -4.76
N ALA A 26 16.04 -2.46 -4.93
CA ALA A 26 15.82 -1.21 -4.21
C ALA A 26 14.48 -0.54 -4.59
N ALA A 27 14.07 -0.64 -5.87
CA ALA A 27 12.79 -0.12 -6.33
C ALA A 27 11.58 -0.89 -5.78
N PHE A 28 11.72 -2.18 -5.48
CA PHE A 28 10.70 -3.02 -4.86
C PHE A 28 10.58 -2.80 -3.35
N CYS A 29 11.65 -2.32 -2.71
CA CYS A 29 11.65 -1.96 -1.31
C CYS A 29 11.07 -0.56 -1.10
N GLU A 30 10.35 -0.38 0.01
CA GLU A 30 9.87 0.93 0.45
C GLU A 30 10.99 1.62 1.25
N ILE A 31 11.94 2.25 0.53
CA ILE A 31 13.11 2.90 1.13
C ILE A 31 12.87 4.40 1.20
N GLU A 32 13.13 5.00 2.37
CA GLU A 32 13.23 6.45 2.51
C GLU A 32 14.55 6.92 1.88
N TRP A 33 14.47 7.63 0.74
CA TRP A 33 15.62 8.06 -0.04
C TRP A 33 16.35 9.25 0.58
N THR A 34 17.05 9.02 1.69
CA THR A 34 17.98 10.02 2.26
C THR A 34 19.29 10.05 1.49
N ARG A 35 20.06 11.16 1.62
CA ARG A 35 21.38 11.26 0.99
C ARG A 35 22.31 10.12 1.46
N CYS A 36 22.24 9.77 2.75
CA CYS A 36 23.02 8.69 3.33
C CYS A 36 22.67 7.33 2.69
N HIS A 37 21.38 7.00 2.54
CA HIS A 37 20.94 5.75 1.93
C HIS A 37 21.37 5.63 0.47
N LYS A 38 21.34 6.73 -0.30
CA LYS A 38 21.84 6.75 -1.69
C LYS A 38 23.34 6.47 -1.76
N LEU A 39 24.12 7.15 -0.95
CA LEU A 39 25.57 6.96 -0.89
C LEU A 39 25.94 5.53 -0.46
N LEU A 40 25.25 4.99 0.55
CA LEU A 40 25.46 3.64 1.02
C LEU A 40 25.13 2.60 -0.07
N LEU A 41 24.00 2.76 -0.76
CA LEU A 41 23.62 1.86 -1.88
C LEU A 41 24.64 1.91 -3.01
N VAL A 42 25.08 3.11 -3.43
CA VAL A 42 26.10 3.29 -4.48
C VAL A 42 27.44 2.69 -4.04
N GLY A 43 27.89 2.96 -2.82
CA GLY A 43 29.14 2.43 -2.29
C GLY A 43 29.13 0.89 -2.23
N CYS A 44 28.07 0.30 -1.70
CA CYS A 44 27.91 -1.16 -1.69
C CYS A 44 27.82 -1.74 -3.11
N THR A 45 27.14 -1.07 -4.04
CA THR A 45 27.08 -1.53 -5.44
C THR A 45 28.46 -1.58 -6.06
N ILE A 46 29.26 -0.52 -5.90
CA ILE A 46 30.64 -0.47 -6.41
C ILE A 46 31.48 -1.59 -5.79
N LEU A 47 31.37 -1.78 -4.47
CA LEU A 47 32.09 -2.84 -3.75
C LEU A 47 31.74 -4.24 -4.28
N MET A 48 30.46 -4.53 -4.46
CA MET A 48 29.98 -5.81 -5.00
C MET A 48 30.48 -6.03 -6.43
N LEU A 49 30.42 -5.01 -7.30
CA LEU A 49 30.90 -5.11 -8.68
C LEU A 49 32.42 -5.30 -8.75
N VAL A 50 33.18 -4.59 -7.94
CA VAL A 50 34.63 -4.75 -7.87
C VAL A 50 34.99 -6.15 -7.37
N LEU A 51 34.36 -6.63 -6.30
CA LEU A 51 34.61 -7.96 -5.76
C LEU A 51 34.28 -9.05 -6.79
N GLN A 52 33.16 -8.93 -7.47
CA GLN A 52 32.75 -9.85 -8.53
C GLN A 52 33.71 -9.81 -9.73
N GLY A 53 34.16 -8.63 -10.14
CA GLY A 53 35.16 -8.46 -11.19
C GLY A 53 36.51 -9.10 -10.83
N VAL A 54 36.99 -8.88 -9.61
CA VAL A 54 38.23 -9.49 -9.11
C VAL A 54 38.15 -11.02 -9.09
N VAL A 55 37.03 -11.56 -8.58
CA VAL A 55 36.79 -13.02 -8.57
C VAL A 55 36.75 -13.58 -9.99
N SER A 56 36.04 -12.91 -10.90
CA SER A 56 35.94 -13.32 -12.30
C SER A 56 37.28 -13.32 -13.02
N LEU A 57 38.10 -12.30 -12.78
CA LEU A 57 39.42 -12.15 -13.39
C LEU A 57 40.47 -13.13 -12.81
N ARG A 58 40.44 -13.39 -11.49
CA ARG A 58 41.42 -14.26 -10.81
C ARG A 58 41.12 -15.73 -10.91
N TRP A 59 39.85 -16.13 -10.83
CA TRP A 59 39.41 -17.51 -10.72
C TRP A 59 38.45 -17.97 -11.82
N GLY A 60 38.17 -17.09 -12.78
CA GLY A 60 37.26 -17.38 -13.90
C GLY A 60 35.79 -17.11 -13.64
N THR A 61 35.03 -16.98 -14.73
CA THR A 61 33.60 -16.65 -14.71
C THR A 61 32.72 -17.75 -14.08
N GLY A 62 33.19 -19.02 -14.12
CA GLY A 62 32.49 -20.16 -13.51
C GLY A 62 32.40 -20.02 -11.98
N LEU A 63 33.54 -19.79 -11.30
CA LEU A 63 33.56 -19.59 -9.86
C LEU A 63 32.83 -18.30 -9.44
N ALA A 64 32.94 -17.24 -10.25
CA ALA A 64 32.21 -16.01 -10.00
C ALA A 64 30.68 -16.23 -9.99
N ARG A 65 30.16 -17.06 -10.88
CA ARG A 65 28.72 -17.46 -10.88
C ARG A 65 28.35 -18.31 -9.67
N TYR A 66 29.24 -19.21 -9.25
CA TYR A 66 29.03 -20.04 -8.07
C TYR A 66 28.94 -19.24 -6.78
N LEU A 67 29.80 -18.23 -6.64
CA LEU A 67 29.86 -17.35 -5.47
C LEU A 67 28.91 -16.14 -5.54
N TYR A 68 28.18 -15.95 -6.66
CA TYR A 68 27.31 -14.80 -6.87
C TYR A 68 26.28 -14.59 -5.75
N PRO A 69 25.60 -15.65 -5.22
CA PRO A 69 24.68 -15.49 -4.11
C PRO A 69 25.33 -14.89 -2.86
N LEU A 70 26.56 -15.30 -2.58
CA LEU A 70 27.30 -14.86 -1.40
C LEU A 70 27.87 -13.46 -1.57
N ILE A 71 28.33 -13.11 -2.79
CA ILE A 71 28.97 -11.83 -3.07
C ILE A 71 27.95 -10.71 -3.31
N THR A 72 26.79 -11.04 -3.90
CA THR A 72 25.83 -10.03 -4.35
C THR A 72 24.50 -10.12 -3.63
N HIS A 73 23.83 -11.29 -3.64
CA HIS A 73 22.46 -11.39 -3.10
C HIS A 73 22.40 -11.24 -1.59
N LEU A 74 23.30 -11.91 -0.86
CA LEU A 74 23.35 -11.88 0.60
C LEU A 74 23.70 -10.47 1.13
N PRO A 75 24.78 -9.79 0.65
CA PRO A 75 25.09 -8.44 1.09
C PRO A 75 24.00 -7.43 0.72
N LEU A 76 23.40 -7.55 -0.48
CA LEU A 76 22.31 -6.71 -0.91
C LEU A 76 21.08 -6.87 -0.01
N TRP A 77 20.71 -8.13 0.30
CA TRP A 77 19.62 -8.40 1.23
C TRP A 77 19.88 -7.77 2.60
N LEU A 78 21.07 -7.98 3.18
CA LEU A 78 21.46 -7.40 4.48
C LEU A 78 21.40 -5.87 4.44
N LEU A 79 21.92 -5.26 3.39
CA LEU A 79 21.89 -3.81 3.21
C LEU A 79 20.45 -3.28 3.21
N LEU A 80 19.59 -3.89 2.36
CA LEU A 80 18.19 -3.49 2.26
C LEU A 80 17.41 -3.77 3.55
N ALA A 81 17.73 -4.86 4.26
CA ALA A 81 17.13 -5.17 5.56
C ALA A 81 17.46 -4.13 6.63
N VAL A 82 18.70 -3.65 6.67
CA VAL A 82 19.11 -2.55 7.57
C VAL A 82 18.41 -1.25 7.18
N MET A 83 18.35 -0.91 5.90
CA MET A 83 17.71 0.32 5.41
C MET A 83 16.20 0.36 5.68
N THR A 84 15.51 -0.78 5.53
CA THR A 84 14.06 -0.87 5.72
C THR A 84 13.63 -1.27 7.13
N ARG A 85 14.57 -1.68 7.98
CA ARG A 85 14.32 -2.28 9.30
C ARG A 85 13.39 -3.50 9.25
N ARG A 86 13.34 -4.20 8.12
CA ARG A 86 12.56 -5.41 7.89
C ARG A 86 13.45 -6.45 7.22
N ALA A 87 13.33 -7.73 7.59
CA ALA A 87 14.17 -8.78 7.00
C ALA A 87 13.49 -9.52 5.83
N LEU A 88 12.20 -9.80 5.96
CA LEU A 88 11.48 -10.65 5.01
C LEU A 88 11.28 -9.97 3.66
N TRP A 89 10.74 -8.76 3.65
CA TRP A 89 10.40 -8.08 2.40
C TRP A 89 11.62 -7.79 1.51
N PRO A 90 12.77 -7.33 2.02
CA PRO A 90 13.98 -7.22 1.23
C PRO A 90 14.45 -8.54 0.62
N LEU A 91 14.30 -9.66 1.33
CA LEU A 91 14.60 -10.98 0.77
C LEU A 91 13.71 -11.28 -0.44
N VAL A 92 12.41 -11.12 -0.27
CA VAL A 92 11.43 -11.30 -1.37
C VAL A 92 11.76 -10.36 -2.53
N SER A 93 12.14 -9.12 -2.26
CA SER A 93 12.50 -8.13 -3.28
C SER A 93 13.74 -8.54 -4.09
N VAL A 94 14.79 -9.03 -3.43
CA VAL A 94 16.00 -9.52 -4.11
C VAL A 94 15.69 -10.75 -4.97
N LEU A 95 14.92 -11.71 -4.44
CA LEU A 95 14.52 -12.90 -5.18
C LEU A 95 13.63 -12.57 -6.38
N THR A 96 12.70 -11.61 -6.22
CA THR A 96 11.84 -11.14 -7.32
C THR A 96 12.64 -10.40 -8.39
N ALA A 97 13.61 -9.56 -7.99
CA ALA A 97 14.50 -8.89 -8.93
C ALA A 97 15.36 -9.91 -9.71
N TYR A 98 15.85 -10.95 -9.04
CA TYR A 98 16.56 -12.06 -9.70
C TYR A 98 15.67 -12.75 -10.75
N LEU A 99 14.43 -13.07 -10.40
CA LEU A 99 13.45 -13.63 -11.33
C LEU A 99 13.25 -12.73 -12.56
N CYS A 100 13.15 -11.40 -12.36
CA CYS A 100 13.02 -10.43 -13.44
C CYS A 100 14.27 -10.31 -14.34
N CYS A 101 15.46 -10.65 -13.81
CA CYS A 101 16.69 -10.68 -14.63
C CYS A 101 16.59 -11.71 -15.77
N GLN A 102 15.78 -12.75 -15.64
CA GLN A 102 15.56 -13.76 -16.67
C GLN A 102 14.88 -13.16 -17.93
N LEU A 103 14.04 -12.13 -17.78
CA LEU A 103 13.36 -11.48 -18.91
C LEU A 103 14.35 -10.91 -19.93
N ARG A 104 15.44 -10.35 -19.46
CA ARG A 104 16.52 -9.79 -20.28
C ARG A 104 17.22 -10.87 -21.10
N ARG A 105 17.55 -11.99 -20.47
CA ARG A 105 18.18 -13.14 -21.12
C ARG A 105 17.28 -13.74 -22.21
N TRP A 106 15.98 -13.86 -21.93
CA TRP A 106 15.02 -14.37 -22.90
C TRP A 106 14.83 -13.47 -24.10
N ALA A 107 14.82 -12.15 -23.89
CA ALA A 107 14.79 -11.22 -25.00
C ALA A 107 16.00 -11.40 -25.94
N ALA A 108 17.19 -11.62 -25.37
CA ALA A 108 18.39 -11.90 -26.15
C ALA A 108 18.32 -13.25 -26.89
N LEU A 109 17.82 -14.29 -26.24
CA LEU A 109 17.65 -15.62 -26.87
C LEU A 109 16.65 -15.58 -28.04
N LEU A 110 15.58 -14.80 -27.94
CA LEU A 110 14.65 -14.58 -29.04
C LEU A 110 15.34 -13.94 -30.26
N VAL A 111 16.20 -12.93 -30.02
CA VAL A 111 16.95 -12.30 -31.11
C VAL A 111 17.96 -13.26 -31.76
N ILE A 112 18.62 -14.09 -30.94
CA ILE A 112 19.56 -15.11 -31.50
C ILE A 112 18.79 -16.17 -32.30
N ALA A 113 17.61 -16.57 -31.86
CA ALA A 113 16.78 -17.52 -32.61
C ALA A 113 16.42 -16.99 -34.01
N LEU A 114 16.27 -15.67 -34.14
CA LEU A 114 16.04 -15.01 -35.43
C LEU A 114 17.33 -14.81 -36.24
N PHE A 115 18.50 -14.66 -35.58
CA PHE A 115 19.80 -14.41 -36.21
C PHE A 115 20.89 -15.38 -35.68
N PRO A 116 20.86 -16.67 -36.05
CA PRO A 116 21.76 -17.69 -35.51
C PRO A 116 23.26 -17.43 -35.75
N ALA A 117 23.59 -16.68 -36.79
CA ALA A 117 24.97 -16.36 -37.15
C ALA A 117 25.69 -15.42 -36.17
N GLY A 118 24.98 -14.78 -35.25
CA GLY A 118 25.54 -13.74 -34.36
C GLY A 118 26.32 -14.28 -33.15
N GLY A 119 26.16 -15.54 -32.80
CA GLY A 119 26.85 -16.17 -31.67
C GLY A 119 26.70 -15.47 -30.33
N THR A 120 27.65 -15.73 -29.41
CA THR A 120 27.66 -15.17 -28.04
C THR A 120 27.80 -13.65 -28.01
N VAL A 121 28.46 -13.05 -28.98
CA VAL A 121 28.64 -11.57 -29.05
C VAL A 121 27.31 -10.87 -29.28
N LEU A 122 26.46 -11.42 -30.17
CA LEU A 122 25.14 -10.86 -30.43
C LEU A 122 24.26 -11.02 -29.19
N GLN A 123 24.39 -12.13 -28.44
CA GLN A 123 23.67 -12.37 -27.20
C GLN A 123 24.00 -11.29 -26.17
N ASP A 124 25.27 -11.11 -25.84
CA ASP A 124 25.72 -10.16 -24.83
C ASP A 124 25.37 -8.70 -25.23
N ALA A 125 25.50 -8.36 -26.51
CA ALA A 125 25.13 -7.05 -27.02
C ALA A 125 23.63 -6.80 -26.91
N THR A 126 22.79 -7.79 -27.24
CA THR A 126 21.33 -7.69 -27.13
C THR A 126 20.90 -7.58 -25.68
N GLU A 127 21.47 -8.40 -24.79
CA GLU A 127 21.21 -8.32 -23.35
C GLU A 127 21.50 -6.92 -22.80
N LEU A 128 22.63 -6.31 -23.20
CA LEU A 128 22.99 -4.94 -22.80
C LEU A 128 21.96 -3.91 -23.29
N ILE A 129 21.59 -3.96 -24.56
CA ILE A 129 20.66 -3.01 -25.17
C ILE A 129 19.27 -3.09 -24.52
N VAL A 130 18.80 -4.32 -24.26
CA VAL A 130 17.46 -4.56 -23.71
C VAL A 130 17.39 -4.30 -22.20
N THR A 131 18.52 -4.29 -21.50
CA THR A 131 18.60 -4.09 -20.05
C THR A 131 17.91 -2.80 -19.61
N LEU A 132 18.23 -1.67 -20.23
CA LEU A 132 17.69 -0.37 -19.82
C LEU A 132 16.18 -0.23 -20.10
N PRO A 133 15.65 -0.56 -21.29
CA PRO A 133 14.22 -0.53 -21.56
C PRO A 133 13.41 -1.42 -20.61
N ILE A 134 13.84 -2.67 -20.39
CA ILE A 134 13.15 -3.58 -19.46
C ILE A 134 13.18 -3.01 -18.02
N LEU A 135 14.32 -2.49 -17.57
CA LEU A 135 14.43 -1.88 -16.25
C LEU A 135 13.43 -0.73 -16.07
N LEU A 136 13.34 0.17 -17.05
CA LEU A 136 12.41 1.30 -17.01
C LEU A 136 10.95 0.85 -16.97
N VAL A 137 10.58 -0.16 -17.78
CA VAL A 137 9.25 -0.75 -17.78
C VAL A 137 8.92 -1.36 -16.42
N LEU A 138 9.83 -2.16 -15.86
CA LEU A 138 9.62 -2.80 -14.56
C LEU A 138 9.50 -1.79 -13.42
N ILE A 139 10.34 -0.74 -13.41
CA ILE A 139 10.27 0.31 -12.39
C ILE A 139 8.97 1.11 -12.51
N ARG A 140 8.52 1.40 -13.74
CA ARG A 140 7.35 2.27 -13.97
C ARG A 140 6.02 1.55 -13.71
N TRP A 141 5.93 0.26 -14.10
CA TRP A 141 4.67 -0.48 -14.13
C TRP A 141 4.56 -1.55 -13.04
N ILE A 142 5.65 -2.26 -12.76
CA ILE A 142 5.65 -3.40 -11.84
C ILE A 142 6.04 -2.98 -10.41
N ALA A 143 7.04 -2.12 -10.26
CA ALA A 143 7.55 -1.75 -8.95
C ALA A 143 6.49 -1.12 -8.02
N PRO A 144 5.54 -0.29 -8.48
CA PRO A 144 4.47 0.21 -7.60
C PRO A 144 3.60 -0.91 -7.02
N SER A 145 3.24 -1.89 -7.85
CA SER A 145 2.41 -3.03 -7.45
C SER A 145 3.14 -3.96 -6.46
N VAL A 146 4.40 -4.28 -6.75
CA VAL A 146 5.23 -5.08 -5.84
C VAL A 146 5.46 -4.35 -4.52
N ARG A 147 5.71 -3.05 -4.57
CA ARG A 147 5.90 -2.22 -3.36
C ARG A 147 4.64 -2.17 -2.49
N ALA A 148 3.45 -2.15 -3.09
CA ALA A 148 2.20 -2.18 -2.34
C ALA A 148 2.07 -3.45 -1.48
N LEU A 149 2.62 -4.59 -1.93
CA LEU A 149 2.64 -5.84 -1.18
C LEU A 149 3.52 -5.81 0.08
N SER A 150 4.47 -4.86 0.18
CA SER A 150 5.30 -4.70 1.38
C SER A 150 4.50 -4.37 2.63
N ARG A 151 3.31 -3.80 2.47
CA ARG A 151 2.38 -3.41 3.54
C ARG A 151 1.35 -4.48 3.86
N SER A 152 1.33 -5.56 3.11
CA SER A 152 0.40 -6.68 3.31
C SER A 152 0.78 -7.53 4.53
N PRO A 153 -0.16 -8.33 5.07
CA PRO A 153 0.12 -9.26 6.16
C PRO A 153 1.28 -10.21 5.82
N LEU A 154 2.01 -10.66 6.85
CA LEU A 154 3.21 -11.51 6.72
C LEU A 154 2.94 -12.77 5.90
N LEU A 155 1.78 -13.40 6.09
CA LEU A 155 1.38 -14.60 5.36
C LEU A 155 1.33 -14.35 3.85
N LEU A 156 0.78 -13.21 3.43
CA LEU A 156 0.67 -12.85 2.02
C LEU A 156 2.06 -12.55 1.42
N GLN A 157 2.95 -11.88 2.18
CA GLN A 157 4.32 -11.65 1.75
C GLN A 157 5.08 -12.97 1.55
N LEU A 158 4.88 -13.95 2.43
CA LEU A 158 5.45 -15.29 2.29
C LEU A 158 4.91 -16.01 1.05
N GLN A 159 3.61 -15.97 0.82
CA GLN A 159 3.00 -16.57 -0.36
C GLN A 159 3.57 -15.99 -1.67
N PHE A 160 3.72 -14.66 -1.74
CA PHE A 160 4.34 -13.99 -2.88
C PHE A 160 5.82 -14.35 -3.03
N GLY A 161 6.54 -14.49 -1.94
CA GLY A 161 7.95 -14.83 -1.93
C GLY A 161 8.25 -16.29 -2.34
N MET A 162 7.27 -17.19 -2.21
CA MET A 162 7.47 -18.62 -2.52
C MET A 162 7.84 -18.89 -3.98
N ILE A 163 7.18 -18.24 -4.94
CA ILE A 163 7.46 -18.45 -6.37
C ILE A 163 8.86 -17.96 -6.74
N PRO A 164 9.28 -16.73 -6.41
CA PRO A 164 10.65 -16.29 -6.64
C PRO A 164 11.70 -17.16 -5.93
N LEU A 165 11.42 -17.60 -4.70
CA LEU A 165 12.31 -18.47 -3.95
C LEU A 165 12.50 -19.83 -4.64
N LEU A 166 11.39 -20.48 -5.00
CA LEU A 166 11.44 -21.79 -5.70
C LEU A 166 12.14 -21.67 -7.06
N SER A 167 11.86 -20.59 -7.82
CA SER A 167 12.53 -20.35 -9.09
C SER A 167 14.04 -20.10 -8.91
N TYR A 168 14.43 -19.39 -7.86
CA TYR A 168 15.83 -19.15 -7.51
C TYR A 168 16.56 -20.45 -7.14
N LEU A 169 15.96 -21.23 -6.25
CA LEU A 169 16.52 -22.53 -5.85
C LEU A 169 16.63 -23.47 -7.05
N PHE A 170 15.59 -23.54 -7.86
CA PHE A 170 15.58 -24.40 -9.07
C PHE A 170 16.70 -23.99 -10.03
N ASP A 171 16.86 -22.69 -10.33
CA ASP A 171 17.89 -22.21 -11.26
C ASP A 171 19.31 -22.51 -10.74
N TYR A 172 19.56 -22.28 -9.44
CA TYR A 172 20.87 -22.57 -8.85
C TYR A 172 21.15 -24.07 -8.76
N PHE A 173 20.19 -24.90 -8.34
CA PHE A 173 20.38 -26.33 -8.26
C PHE A 173 20.58 -26.96 -9.65
N THR A 174 19.86 -26.51 -10.65
CA THR A 174 19.87 -27.16 -11.97
C THR A 174 20.97 -26.65 -12.90
N ARG A 175 21.39 -25.38 -12.79
CA ARG A 175 22.35 -24.76 -13.70
C ARG A 175 23.73 -24.53 -13.14
N ILE A 176 23.82 -24.32 -11.80
CA ILE A 176 25.07 -23.85 -11.19
C ILE A 176 25.72 -24.95 -10.38
N TYR A 177 24.93 -25.67 -9.57
CA TYR A 177 25.46 -26.70 -8.66
C TYR A 177 25.43 -28.13 -9.24
N THR A 178 24.66 -28.39 -10.28
CA THR A 178 24.59 -29.71 -10.91
C THR A 178 24.53 -29.56 -12.43
N ASP A 179 25.27 -30.44 -13.14
CA ASP A 179 25.17 -30.56 -14.61
C ASP A 179 23.97 -31.42 -15.06
N LEU A 180 23.02 -31.65 -14.16
CA LEU A 180 21.87 -32.57 -14.38
C LEU A 180 21.00 -32.15 -15.57
N LEU A 181 21.02 -30.90 -15.96
CA LEU A 181 20.20 -30.34 -17.05
C LEU A 181 20.99 -30.06 -18.34
N SER A 182 22.31 -30.15 -18.32
CA SER A 182 23.12 -29.99 -19.53
C SER A 182 22.95 -31.14 -20.53
N SER A 183 22.42 -32.29 -20.04
CA SER A 183 22.10 -33.49 -20.84
C SER A 183 20.67 -33.51 -21.38
N GLY A 184 19.78 -32.60 -20.98
CA GLY A 184 18.38 -32.53 -21.38
C GLY A 184 18.10 -31.46 -22.45
N ASN A 185 16.82 -31.32 -22.80
CA ASN A 185 16.38 -30.32 -23.77
C ASN A 185 16.63 -28.89 -23.21
N GLN A 186 17.75 -28.29 -23.62
CA GLN A 186 18.23 -26.98 -23.15
C GLN A 186 17.18 -25.87 -23.31
N ALA A 187 16.36 -25.94 -24.37
CA ALA A 187 15.27 -25.01 -24.60
C ALA A 187 14.20 -25.05 -23.48
N ALA A 188 13.82 -26.24 -23.03
CA ALA A 188 12.80 -26.39 -21.97
C ALA A 188 13.29 -25.83 -20.63
N VAL A 189 14.56 -26.06 -20.28
CA VAL A 189 15.19 -25.56 -19.05
C VAL A 189 15.28 -24.04 -19.04
N GLU A 190 15.60 -23.46 -20.16
CA GLU A 190 15.70 -22.02 -20.28
C GLU A 190 14.31 -21.37 -20.37
N PHE A 191 13.32 -22.03 -20.98
CA PHE A 191 11.96 -21.51 -21.17
C PHE A 191 11.15 -21.46 -19.87
N MET A 192 11.31 -22.43 -18.97
CA MET A 192 10.57 -22.50 -17.72
C MET A 192 10.68 -21.23 -16.83
N PRO A 193 11.89 -20.71 -16.51
CA PRO A 193 12.02 -19.51 -15.69
C PRO A 193 11.37 -18.28 -16.30
N PHE A 194 11.39 -18.18 -17.64
CA PHE A 194 10.73 -17.10 -18.35
C PHE A 194 9.21 -17.13 -18.21
N VAL A 195 8.60 -18.29 -18.45
CA VAL A 195 7.15 -18.49 -18.29
C VAL A 195 6.73 -18.23 -16.84
N CYS A 196 7.52 -18.75 -15.87
CA CYS A 196 7.29 -18.49 -14.46
C CYS A 196 7.37 -16.99 -14.12
N SER A 197 8.34 -16.28 -14.72
CA SER A 197 8.48 -14.81 -14.51
C SER A 197 7.27 -14.07 -15.02
N LEU A 198 6.81 -14.33 -16.24
CA LEU A 198 5.64 -13.69 -16.83
C LEU A 198 4.36 -14.02 -16.07
N ALA A 199 4.16 -15.28 -15.73
CA ALA A 199 3.00 -15.73 -14.95
C ALA A 199 2.98 -15.06 -13.56
N TYR A 200 4.15 -15.00 -12.89
CA TYR A 200 4.28 -14.33 -11.61
C TYR A 200 3.97 -12.84 -11.67
N LEU A 201 4.54 -12.13 -12.66
CA LEU A 201 4.28 -10.70 -12.84
C LEU A 201 2.80 -10.42 -13.15
N GLY A 202 2.19 -11.25 -14.01
CA GLY A 202 0.75 -11.17 -14.30
C GLY A 202 -0.10 -11.42 -13.05
N PHE A 203 0.26 -12.42 -12.24
CA PHE A 203 -0.41 -12.72 -10.97
C PHE A 203 -0.28 -11.56 -9.98
N VAL A 204 0.92 -10.97 -9.83
CA VAL A 204 1.14 -9.80 -8.96
C VAL A 204 0.28 -8.61 -9.39
N LEU A 205 0.24 -8.30 -10.69
CA LEU A 205 -0.57 -7.20 -11.20
C LEU A 205 -2.06 -7.45 -10.95
N HIS A 206 -2.55 -8.65 -11.26
CA HIS A 206 -3.95 -9.00 -11.06
C HIS A 206 -4.37 -8.91 -9.59
N THR A 207 -3.58 -9.54 -8.69
CA THR A 207 -3.91 -9.56 -7.25
C THR A 207 -3.85 -8.18 -6.61
N THR A 208 -2.89 -7.33 -7.01
CA THR A 208 -2.80 -5.96 -6.49
C THR A 208 -3.97 -5.11 -6.96
N GLN A 209 -4.39 -5.23 -8.22
CA GLN A 209 -5.57 -4.53 -8.74
C GLN A 209 -6.85 -4.97 -8.01
N GLU A 210 -7.04 -6.28 -7.82
CA GLU A 210 -8.19 -6.80 -7.10
C GLU A 210 -8.24 -6.33 -5.65
N GLN A 211 -7.10 -6.32 -4.95
CA GLN A 211 -7.01 -5.81 -3.58
C GLN A 211 -7.31 -4.32 -3.49
N GLN A 212 -6.80 -3.51 -4.43
CA GLN A 212 -7.09 -2.08 -4.48
C GLN A 212 -8.58 -1.83 -4.69
N LEU A 213 -9.20 -2.55 -5.62
CA LEU A 213 -10.64 -2.44 -5.88
C LEU A 213 -11.49 -2.83 -4.64
N ARG A 214 -11.15 -3.93 -3.98
CA ARG A 214 -11.82 -4.35 -2.73
C ARG A 214 -11.69 -3.30 -1.65
N SER A 215 -10.49 -2.74 -1.43
CA SER A 215 -10.26 -1.69 -0.45
C SER A 215 -11.08 -0.43 -0.75
N GLN A 216 -11.17 -0.02 -2.02
CA GLN A 216 -12.00 1.12 -2.42
C GLN A 216 -13.49 0.85 -2.17
N LEU A 217 -13.97 -0.36 -2.49
CA LEU A 217 -15.35 -0.75 -2.24
C LEU A 217 -15.68 -0.74 -0.75
N GLU A 218 -14.80 -1.25 0.10
CA GLU A 218 -14.96 -1.22 1.56
C GLU A 218 -14.99 0.21 2.11
N GLN A 219 -14.10 1.08 1.65
CA GLN A 219 -14.09 2.49 2.05
C GLN A 219 -15.40 3.19 1.64
N THR A 220 -15.85 2.98 0.40
CA THR A 220 -17.11 3.55 -0.11
C THR A 220 -18.30 3.03 0.71
N ARG A 221 -18.36 1.74 0.97
CA ARG A 221 -19.41 1.13 1.81
C ARG A 221 -19.44 1.73 3.22
N ASN A 222 -18.28 1.89 3.85
CA ASN A 222 -18.17 2.47 5.19
C ASN A 222 -18.63 3.93 5.21
N SER A 223 -18.22 4.73 4.22
CA SER A 223 -18.66 6.12 4.11
C SER A 223 -20.18 6.24 3.88
N LEU A 224 -20.75 5.36 3.06
CA LEU A 224 -22.18 5.30 2.81
C LEU A 224 -22.97 4.92 4.09
N ASN A 225 -22.48 3.94 4.85
CA ASN A 225 -23.08 3.54 6.12
C ASN A 225 -23.08 4.69 7.13
N LEU A 226 -21.99 5.46 7.20
CA LEU A 226 -21.93 6.64 8.06
C LEU A 226 -22.93 7.73 7.64
N GLN A 227 -23.06 7.99 6.34
CA GLN A 227 -24.04 8.95 5.81
C GLN A 227 -25.48 8.52 6.10
N VAL A 228 -25.80 7.24 5.91
CA VAL A 228 -27.11 6.68 6.24
C VAL A 228 -27.41 6.82 7.72
N ALA A 229 -26.45 6.47 8.58
CA ALA A 229 -26.62 6.60 10.04
C ALA A 229 -26.81 8.07 10.47
N GLN A 230 -26.16 9.02 9.81
CA GLN A 230 -26.35 10.43 10.05
C GLN A 230 -27.75 10.89 9.59
N ALA A 231 -28.17 10.53 8.38
CA ALA A 231 -29.50 10.87 7.86
C ALA A 231 -30.62 10.32 8.75
N VAL A 232 -30.48 9.10 9.27
CA VAL A 232 -31.45 8.52 10.20
C VAL A 232 -31.55 9.37 11.48
N ARG A 233 -30.42 9.77 12.07
CA ARG A 233 -30.40 10.65 13.26
C ARG A 233 -31.05 12.00 13.00
N GLU A 234 -30.80 12.60 11.84
CA GLU A 234 -31.44 13.88 11.46
C GLU A 234 -32.96 13.75 11.31
N ILE A 235 -33.43 12.64 10.70
CA ILE A 235 -34.87 12.34 10.58
C ILE A 235 -35.50 12.14 11.96
N GLU A 236 -34.84 11.45 12.86
CA GLU A 236 -35.33 11.23 14.22
C GLU A 236 -35.42 12.55 15.00
N ALA A 237 -34.39 13.40 14.92
CA ALA A 237 -34.39 14.72 15.52
C ALA A 237 -35.52 15.63 14.97
N MET A 238 -35.72 15.56 13.65
CA MET A 238 -36.80 16.31 12.99
C MET A 238 -38.20 15.83 13.44
N ARG A 239 -38.38 14.51 13.55
CA ARG A 239 -39.63 13.92 14.06
C ARG A 239 -39.91 14.33 15.50
N GLU A 240 -38.90 14.32 16.34
CA GLU A 240 -39.01 14.77 17.72
C GLU A 240 -39.38 16.25 17.81
N SER A 241 -38.77 17.10 17.01
CA SER A 241 -39.10 18.53 16.88
C SER A 241 -40.57 18.70 16.41
N GLN A 242 -41.03 17.93 15.43
CA GLN A 242 -42.42 17.98 14.96
C GLN A 242 -43.42 17.54 16.05
N ARG A 243 -43.07 16.50 16.80
CA ARG A 243 -43.93 16.06 17.94
C ARG A 243 -44.05 17.18 18.97
N LYS A 244 -42.92 17.77 19.40
CA LYS A 244 -42.93 18.92 20.32
C LYS A 244 -43.79 20.07 19.81
N ALA A 245 -43.59 20.46 18.52
CA ALA A 245 -44.39 21.50 17.91
C ALA A 245 -45.90 21.15 17.83
N SER A 246 -46.24 19.88 17.66
CA SER A 246 -47.64 19.44 17.69
C SER A 246 -48.24 19.52 19.10
N THR A 247 -47.48 19.13 20.10
CA THR A 247 -47.92 19.26 21.53
C THR A 247 -48.12 20.71 21.89
N TYR A 248 -47.13 21.61 21.57
CA TYR A 248 -47.27 23.05 21.83
C TYR A 248 -48.50 23.66 21.14
N ARG A 249 -48.79 23.26 19.90
CA ARG A 249 -50.00 23.76 19.20
C ARG A 249 -51.28 23.28 19.88
N HIS A 250 -51.31 22.06 20.38
CA HIS A 250 -52.43 21.52 21.11
C HIS A 250 -52.68 22.29 22.42
N ASP A 251 -51.60 22.48 23.19
CA ASP A 251 -51.68 23.19 24.47
C ASP A 251 -52.06 24.65 24.31
N LEU A 252 -51.47 25.32 23.32
CA LEU A 252 -51.84 26.69 22.97
C LEU A 252 -53.31 26.82 22.57
N ARG A 253 -53.87 25.84 21.85
CA ARG A 253 -55.31 25.80 21.52
C ARG A 253 -56.16 25.72 22.78
N HIS A 254 -55.77 24.87 23.72
CA HIS A 254 -56.49 24.76 25.02
C HIS A 254 -56.42 26.05 25.84
N HIS A 255 -55.25 26.68 25.90
CA HIS A 255 -55.11 27.98 26.57
C HIS A 255 -56.04 29.07 25.95
N LEU A 256 -56.04 29.16 24.61
CA LEU A 256 -56.89 30.11 23.89
C LEU A 256 -58.39 29.79 24.04
N GLN A 257 -58.80 28.52 24.03
CA GLN A 257 -60.19 28.13 24.29
C GLN A 257 -60.67 28.51 25.70
N TYR A 258 -59.82 28.29 26.72
CA TYR A 258 -60.14 28.67 28.06
C TYR A 258 -60.29 30.19 28.22
N LEU A 259 -59.40 30.95 27.66
CA LEU A 259 -59.47 32.43 27.64
C LEU A 259 -60.71 32.95 26.91
N SER A 260 -61.06 32.37 25.74
CA SER A 260 -62.28 32.72 25.03
C SER A 260 -63.52 32.48 25.88
N ALA A 261 -63.61 31.33 26.55
CA ALA A 261 -64.72 31.00 27.42
C ALA A 261 -64.81 31.92 28.64
N CYS A 262 -63.70 32.33 29.23
CA CYS A 262 -63.69 33.33 30.33
C CYS A 262 -64.20 34.70 29.87
N ILE A 263 -63.78 35.16 28.68
CA ILE A 263 -64.23 36.44 28.13
C ILE A 263 -65.71 36.41 27.78
N GLU A 264 -66.21 35.35 27.14
CA GLU A 264 -67.61 35.19 26.77
C GLU A 264 -68.55 35.17 27.99
N ASN A 265 -68.07 34.64 29.13
CA ASN A 265 -68.82 34.60 30.36
C ASN A 265 -68.61 35.85 31.27
N GLY A 266 -67.91 36.90 30.78
CA GLY A 266 -67.67 38.16 31.53
C GLY A 266 -66.70 38.01 32.70
N ARG A 267 -65.91 36.91 32.79
CA ARG A 267 -64.95 36.65 33.89
C ARG A 267 -63.57 37.19 33.55
N THR A 268 -63.44 38.48 33.43
CA THR A 268 -62.21 39.16 33.02
C THR A 268 -61.06 39.00 34.00
N GLU A 269 -61.34 39.00 35.31
CA GLU A 269 -60.33 38.78 36.35
C GLU A 269 -59.73 37.38 36.29
N ALA A 270 -60.54 36.32 36.10
CA ALA A 270 -60.07 34.95 35.91
C ALA A 270 -59.23 34.77 34.67
N ALA A 271 -59.54 35.49 33.59
CA ALA A 271 -58.72 35.46 32.35
C ALA A 271 -57.36 36.13 32.60
N GLN A 272 -57.28 37.25 33.33
CA GLN A 272 -56.01 37.88 33.68
C GLN A 272 -55.11 37.02 34.56
N GLU A 273 -55.70 36.42 35.62
CA GLU A 273 -54.95 35.52 36.50
C GLU A 273 -54.39 34.32 35.76
N TYR A 274 -55.18 33.74 34.86
CA TYR A 274 -54.72 32.65 34.01
C TYR A 274 -53.58 33.05 33.06
N ILE A 275 -53.64 34.23 32.41
CA ILE A 275 -52.54 34.74 31.59
C ILE A 275 -51.27 34.88 32.41
N HIS A 276 -51.37 35.47 33.64
CA HIS A 276 -50.23 35.61 34.54
C HIS A 276 -49.63 34.24 34.91
N SER A 277 -50.48 33.25 35.20
CA SER A 277 -50.03 31.89 35.51
C SER A 277 -49.26 31.24 34.32
N VAL A 278 -49.79 31.31 33.10
CA VAL A 278 -49.18 30.75 31.92
C VAL A 278 -47.86 31.49 31.58
N CYS A 279 -47.81 32.81 31.69
CA CYS A 279 -46.59 33.56 31.52
C CYS A 279 -45.51 33.19 32.54
N ALA A 280 -45.86 33.01 33.79
CA ALA A 280 -44.94 32.59 34.85
C ALA A 280 -44.39 31.17 34.60
N GLU A 281 -45.24 30.27 34.10
CA GLU A 281 -44.82 28.91 33.73
C GLU A 281 -43.84 28.89 32.53
N ILE A 282 -44.11 29.72 31.52
CA ILE A 282 -43.23 29.90 30.38
C ILE A 282 -41.87 30.50 30.81
N GLU A 283 -41.86 31.47 31.70
CA GLU A 283 -40.60 32.04 32.22
C GLU A 283 -39.83 31.08 33.11
N ALA A 284 -40.51 30.27 33.92
CA ALA A 284 -39.88 29.22 34.73
C ALA A 284 -39.26 28.09 33.90
N SER A 285 -39.81 27.82 32.70
CA SER A 285 -39.28 26.83 31.75
C SER A 285 -38.13 27.35 30.89
N LYS A 286 -37.73 28.62 31.05
CA LYS A 286 -36.66 29.25 30.26
C LYS A 286 -35.31 28.62 30.58
N VAL A 287 -34.72 27.91 29.60
CA VAL A 287 -33.36 27.39 29.72
C VAL A 287 -32.43 28.58 29.74
N ASN A 288 -31.67 28.77 30.83
CA ASN A 288 -30.70 29.85 30.96
C ASN A 288 -29.62 29.71 29.88
N VAL A 289 -29.52 30.69 29.02
CA VAL A 289 -28.47 30.78 28.03
C VAL A 289 -27.24 31.42 28.66
N TYR A 290 -26.21 30.64 28.93
CA TYR A 290 -24.98 31.07 29.59
C TYR A 290 -23.91 31.56 28.59
N CYS A 291 -23.99 31.14 27.35
CA CYS A 291 -23.09 31.57 26.27
C CYS A 291 -23.71 31.41 24.88
N GLU A 292 -23.18 32.15 23.90
CA GLU A 292 -23.64 32.06 22.49
C GLU A 292 -23.31 30.72 21.81
N ASN A 293 -22.35 29.99 22.33
CA ASN A 293 -21.99 28.68 21.81
C ASN A 293 -22.91 27.60 22.35
N GLU A 294 -23.70 26.99 21.47
CA GLU A 294 -24.75 26.01 21.83
C GLU A 294 -24.18 24.77 22.54
N ALA A 295 -23.03 24.25 22.10
CA ALA A 295 -22.36 23.10 22.71
C ALA A 295 -21.83 23.44 24.13
N ALA A 296 -21.24 24.63 24.31
CA ALA A 296 -20.77 25.09 25.61
C ALA A 296 -21.93 25.39 26.55
N ASN A 297 -23.05 25.92 26.05
CA ASN A 297 -24.25 26.19 26.84
C ASN A 297 -24.90 24.89 27.34
N LEU A 298 -24.90 23.83 26.51
CA LEU A 298 -25.43 22.51 26.91
C LEU A 298 -24.59 21.89 28.03
N ILE A 299 -23.26 22.01 27.96
CA ILE A 299 -22.34 21.53 29.01
C ILE A 299 -22.52 22.31 30.30
N LEU A 300 -22.59 23.64 30.21
CA LEU A 300 -22.79 24.51 31.37
C LEU A 300 -24.15 24.25 32.05
N SER A 301 -25.21 24.10 31.28
CA SER A 301 -26.56 23.77 31.80
C SER A 301 -26.56 22.42 32.51
N SER A 302 -25.88 21.40 31.95
CA SER A 302 -25.78 20.08 32.60
C SER A 302 -24.93 20.12 33.87
N CYS A 303 -23.80 20.83 33.88
CA CYS A 303 -22.94 20.96 35.05
C CYS A 303 -23.65 21.71 36.21
N LEU A 304 -24.41 22.76 35.92
CA LEU A 304 -25.14 23.51 36.94
C LEU A 304 -26.32 22.75 37.53
N LEU A 305 -26.97 21.87 36.76
CA LEU A 305 -27.98 20.93 37.27
C LEU A 305 -27.40 19.94 38.29
N TYR A 306 -26.16 19.50 38.12
CA TYR A 306 -25.48 18.58 39.03
C TYR A 306 -24.85 19.26 40.26
N THR A 307 -24.55 20.59 40.16
CA THR A 307 -23.90 21.33 41.24
C THR A 307 -24.88 22.18 42.08
N SER A 308 -26.17 22.18 41.75
CA SER A 308 -27.21 22.83 42.57
C SER A 308 -27.34 22.06 43.91
N PRO A 309 -27.12 22.74 45.07
CA PRO A 309 -27.25 22.05 46.35
C PRO A 309 -28.68 21.51 46.50
N SER A 310 -28.79 20.25 46.88
CA SER A 310 -30.07 19.59 47.20
C SER A 310 -30.76 20.41 48.28
N PRO A 311 -32.06 20.74 48.17
CA PRO A 311 -32.81 21.47 49.23
C PRO A 311 -33.05 20.63 50.47
N ARG A 312 -32.16 19.74 50.83
CA ARG A 312 -32.18 18.94 52.06
C ARG A 312 -30.76 18.94 52.65
N ASP A 313 -30.46 20.02 53.33
CA ASP A 313 -29.55 20.09 54.49
C ASP A 313 -29.94 21.24 55.38
#